data_ab3f54647673f6d77f680129498cae60
#
_entry.id   ab3f54647673f6d77f680129498cae60
#
_cell.length_a   1.000
_cell.length_b   1.000
_cell.length_c   1.000
_cell.angle_alpha   90.00
_cell.angle_beta   90.00
_cell.angle_gamma   90.00
#
_symmetry.space_group_name_H-M   'P 1'
#
loop_
_entity.id
_entity.type
_entity.pdbx_description
1 polymer ?
#
loop_
_entity_poly.entity_id
_entity_poly.type
_entity_poly.pdbx_seq_one_letter_code
_entity_poly.pdbx_strand_id
1 'polypeptide(L)'
;MTPPAISLVLPVYNQADHIAGVVESYVPVLRRVGGEFEIVLVTNACRDASPEVCAQLAAEHPEIRTLDLVQGGWGRAVRAGLALTTGETVGYTNSARTTPEILALCAAYARAYPDMVIKANRRIRDNWSRRFGSLLYNLECRALFDLPTWDINGTPKFFPRAYSDLLALQRDDDLIDAEFVALCRRRGYPMAEVPVLSTRRHGGTSTTNYGSALKMYRGAVELRRRMDGGR
;
A
#
# COMPACT_ATOMS: atom_id res chain seq x y z
N MET A 1 -11.26 -24.85 -1.50
CA MET A 1 -9.84 -24.46 -1.43
C MET A 1 -9.67 -23.62 -0.18
N THR A 2 -8.67 -23.90 0.63
CA THR A 2 -8.33 -23.06 1.78
C THR A 2 -7.89 -21.67 1.28
N PRO A 3 -8.31 -20.56 1.92
CA PRO A 3 -7.85 -19.24 1.51
C PRO A 3 -6.33 -19.12 1.71
N PRO A 4 -5.61 -18.36 0.87
CA PRO A 4 -4.18 -18.12 1.07
C PRO A 4 -3.94 -17.39 2.40
N ALA A 5 -2.79 -17.63 3.00
CA ALA A 5 -2.45 -16.98 4.27
C ALA A 5 -2.21 -15.47 4.10
N ILE A 6 -1.68 -15.06 2.93
CA ILE A 6 -1.36 -13.65 2.61
C ILE A 6 -1.90 -13.30 1.22
N SER A 7 -2.59 -12.14 1.13
CA SER A 7 -2.87 -11.45 -0.13
C SER A 7 -2.09 -10.14 -0.19
N LEU A 8 -1.37 -9.90 -1.28
CA LEU A 8 -0.63 -8.67 -1.51
C LEU A 8 -1.12 -7.94 -2.76
N VAL A 9 -1.57 -6.72 -2.61
CA VAL A 9 -1.95 -5.84 -3.73
C VAL A 9 -0.74 -4.99 -4.15
N LEU A 10 -0.43 -5.00 -5.44
CA LEU A 10 0.63 -4.20 -6.07
C LEU A 10 0.03 -3.31 -7.15
N PRO A 11 -0.23 -2.02 -6.86
CA PRO A 11 -0.51 -1.04 -7.91
C PRO A 11 0.70 -0.84 -8.82
N VAL A 12 0.46 -0.91 -10.12
CA VAL A 12 1.48 -0.80 -11.18
C VAL A 12 1.16 0.40 -12.06
N TYR A 13 2.09 1.31 -12.24
CA TYR A 13 1.94 2.47 -13.12
C TYR A 13 3.22 2.72 -13.91
N ASN A 14 3.20 2.39 -15.21
CA ASN A 14 4.35 2.52 -16.13
C ASN A 14 5.63 1.89 -15.56
N GLN A 15 5.61 0.57 -15.36
CA GLN A 15 6.70 -0.21 -14.76
C GLN A 15 7.07 -1.45 -15.57
N ALA A 16 6.81 -1.44 -16.89
CA ALA A 16 7.10 -2.57 -17.77
C ALA A 16 8.56 -3.03 -17.71
N ASP A 17 9.47 -2.09 -17.44
CA ASP A 17 10.92 -2.30 -17.39
C ASP A 17 11.40 -3.05 -16.12
N HIS A 18 10.61 -3.10 -15.06
CA HIS A 18 11.09 -3.67 -13.80
C HIS A 18 10.05 -4.45 -12.98
N ILE A 19 8.76 -4.44 -13.34
CA ILE A 19 7.72 -5.11 -12.52
C ILE A 19 7.93 -6.63 -12.44
N ALA A 20 8.40 -7.27 -13.51
CA ALA A 20 8.68 -8.69 -13.51
C ALA A 20 9.73 -9.06 -12.44
N GLY A 21 10.88 -8.37 -12.44
CA GLY A 21 11.92 -8.60 -11.46
C GLY A 21 11.47 -8.31 -10.01
N VAL A 22 10.59 -7.31 -9.81
CA VAL A 22 9.99 -7.06 -8.48
C VAL A 22 9.14 -8.24 -8.04
N VAL A 23 8.25 -8.74 -8.89
CA VAL A 23 7.36 -9.88 -8.59
C VAL A 23 8.19 -11.14 -8.32
N GLU A 24 9.15 -11.45 -9.18
CA GLU A 24 10.06 -12.59 -9.01
C GLU A 24 10.82 -12.53 -7.68
N SER A 25 11.20 -11.35 -7.23
CA SER A 25 11.86 -11.15 -5.93
C SER A 25 10.91 -11.34 -4.74
N TYR A 26 9.60 -11.06 -4.92
CA TYR A 26 8.60 -11.16 -3.86
C TYR A 26 8.06 -12.57 -3.65
N VAL A 27 7.93 -13.36 -4.73
CA VAL A 27 7.42 -14.73 -4.69
C VAL A 27 8.14 -15.61 -3.65
N PRO A 28 9.49 -15.74 -3.66
CA PRO A 28 10.18 -16.55 -2.66
C PRO A 28 10.03 -16.02 -1.24
N VAL A 29 9.90 -14.70 -1.08
CA VAL A 29 9.71 -14.05 0.23
C VAL A 29 8.36 -14.43 0.80
N LEU A 30 7.27 -14.23 0.05
CA LEU A 30 5.92 -14.52 0.50
C LEU A 30 5.72 -16.01 0.77
N ARG A 31 6.26 -16.87 -0.08
CA ARG A 31 6.22 -18.33 0.11
C ARG A 31 6.90 -18.75 1.41
N ARG A 32 8.04 -18.14 1.75
CA ARG A 32 8.79 -18.45 2.99
C ARG A 32 8.04 -17.97 4.24
N VAL A 33 7.39 -16.80 4.18
CA VAL A 33 6.71 -16.19 5.34
C VAL A 33 5.31 -16.74 5.54
N GLY A 34 4.54 -16.90 4.46
CA GLY A 34 3.12 -17.21 4.52
C GLY A 34 2.73 -18.61 4.08
N GLY A 35 3.61 -19.33 3.38
CA GLY A 35 3.25 -20.55 2.70
C GLY A 35 2.45 -20.28 1.44
N GLU A 36 1.13 -20.47 1.48
CA GLU A 36 0.23 -20.10 0.38
C GLU A 36 -0.04 -18.59 0.40
N PHE A 37 0.07 -17.95 -0.75
CA PHE A 37 -0.12 -16.51 -0.93
C PHE A 37 -0.76 -16.22 -2.29
N GLU A 38 -1.28 -15.01 -2.44
CA GLU A 38 -1.65 -14.45 -3.74
C GLU A 38 -1.08 -13.04 -3.90
N ILE A 39 -0.76 -12.67 -5.13
CA ILE A 39 -0.41 -11.30 -5.53
C ILE A 39 -1.45 -10.81 -6.52
N VAL A 40 -2.04 -9.64 -6.26
CA VAL A 40 -2.95 -8.95 -7.17
C VAL A 40 -2.23 -7.75 -7.78
N LEU A 41 -1.82 -7.88 -9.03
CA LEU A 41 -1.21 -6.80 -9.82
C LEU A 41 -2.33 -5.93 -10.40
N VAL A 42 -2.32 -4.64 -10.09
CA VAL A 42 -3.34 -3.72 -10.59
C VAL A 42 -2.67 -2.66 -11.45
N THR A 43 -2.75 -2.83 -12.77
CA THR A 43 -2.27 -1.81 -13.71
C THR A 43 -3.21 -0.61 -13.68
N ASN A 44 -2.67 0.60 -13.72
CA ASN A 44 -3.31 1.81 -13.25
C ASN A 44 -3.17 2.91 -14.30
N ALA A 45 -3.96 2.84 -15.39
CA ALA A 45 -3.89 3.73 -16.54
C ALA A 45 -2.47 3.79 -17.16
N CYS A 46 -1.84 2.65 -17.33
CA CYS A 46 -0.51 2.53 -17.93
C CYS A 46 -0.52 2.95 -19.40
N ARG A 47 0.61 3.48 -19.85
CA ARG A 47 0.86 3.90 -21.25
C ARG A 47 2.02 3.13 -21.88
N ASP A 48 2.61 2.22 -21.13
CA ASP A 48 3.67 1.30 -21.54
C ASP A 48 3.14 -0.14 -21.55
N ALA A 49 4.00 -1.10 -21.78
CA ALA A 49 3.68 -2.54 -21.81
C ALA A 49 3.45 -3.17 -20.42
N SER A 50 3.18 -2.38 -19.36
CA SER A 50 2.93 -2.93 -18.02
C SER A 50 1.74 -3.90 -17.98
N PRO A 51 0.58 -3.64 -18.65
CA PRO A 51 -0.53 -4.57 -18.64
C PRO A 51 -0.16 -5.93 -19.25
N GLU A 52 0.58 -5.94 -20.35
CA GLU A 52 1.03 -7.16 -21.05
C GLU A 52 2.00 -7.95 -20.17
N VAL A 53 2.98 -7.29 -19.55
CA VAL A 53 3.93 -7.93 -18.63
C VAL A 53 3.18 -8.53 -17.41
N CYS A 54 2.22 -7.81 -16.83
CA CYS A 54 1.43 -8.33 -15.71
C CYS A 54 0.56 -9.52 -16.14
N ALA A 55 -0.03 -9.50 -17.33
CA ALA A 55 -0.81 -10.61 -17.86
C ALA A 55 0.07 -11.86 -18.08
N GLN A 56 1.29 -11.69 -18.57
CA GLN A 56 2.25 -12.78 -18.72
C GLN A 56 2.61 -13.39 -17.37
N LEU A 57 2.94 -12.58 -16.36
CA LEU A 57 3.22 -13.05 -15.01
C LEU A 57 2.04 -13.84 -14.42
N ALA A 58 0.82 -13.40 -14.64
CA ALA A 58 -0.37 -14.12 -14.18
C ALA A 58 -0.61 -15.45 -14.93
N ALA A 59 -0.14 -15.56 -16.16
CA ALA A 59 -0.19 -16.82 -16.92
C ALA A 59 0.88 -17.83 -16.46
N GLU A 60 2.04 -17.36 -16.02
CA GLU A 60 3.17 -18.17 -15.58
C GLU A 60 3.07 -18.61 -14.10
N HIS A 61 2.36 -17.84 -13.26
CA HIS A 61 2.26 -18.03 -11.83
C HIS A 61 0.81 -18.11 -11.36
N PRO A 62 0.31 -19.26 -10.95
CA PRO A 62 -1.09 -19.44 -10.54
C PRO A 62 -1.48 -18.62 -9.29
N GLU A 63 -0.52 -18.22 -8.46
CA GLU A 63 -0.68 -17.34 -7.31
C GLU A 63 -0.81 -15.85 -7.68
N ILE A 64 -0.62 -15.50 -8.97
CA ILE A 64 -0.67 -14.11 -9.44
C ILE A 64 -1.98 -13.87 -10.20
N ARG A 65 -2.64 -12.77 -9.87
CA ARG A 65 -3.83 -12.27 -10.56
C ARG A 65 -3.57 -10.87 -11.05
N THR A 66 -4.18 -10.46 -12.15
CA THR A 66 -4.05 -9.11 -12.69
C THR A 66 -5.40 -8.47 -12.95
N LEU A 67 -5.44 -7.15 -12.81
CA LEU A 67 -6.57 -6.29 -13.14
C LEU A 67 -6.04 -5.04 -13.84
N ASP A 68 -6.62 -4.69 -15.00
CA ASP A 68 -6.28 -3.46 -15.70
C ASP A 68 -7.34 -2.37 -15.48
N LEU A 69 -6.90 -1.17 -15.08
CA LEU A 69 -7.75 -0.01 -14.83
C LEU A 69 -7.49 1.07 -15.88
N VAL A 70 -8.55 1.45 -16.57
CA VAL A 70 -8.53 2.56 -17.55
C VAL A 70 -8.31 3.92 -16.87
N GLN A 71 -8.83 4.09 -15.66
CA GLN A 71 -8.72 5.34 -14.90
C GLN A 71 -7.66 5.23 -13.81
N GLY A 72 -6.71 6.17 -13.81
CA GLY A 72 -5.62 6.23 -12.85
C GLY A 72 -6.04 6.70 -11.45
N GLY A 73 -5.18 6.39 -10.48
CA GLY A 73 -5.30 6.80 -9.07
C GLY A 73 -4.70 5.76 -8.15
N TRP A 74 -3.77 6.16 -7.28
CA TRP A 74 -3.14 5.26 -6.31
C TRP A 74 -4.20 4.52 -5.47
N GLY A 75 -5.10 5.28 -4.84
CA GLY A 75 -6.17 4.73 -4.02
C GLY A 75 -7.12 3.84 -4.80
N ARG A 76 -7.44 4.23 -6.05
CA ARG A 76 -8.29 3.41 -6.92
C ARG A 76 -7.70 2.04 -7.19
N ALA A 77 -6.41 1.99 -7.51
CA ALA A 77 -5.73 0.72 -7.75
C ALA A 77 -5.64 -0.14 -6.48
N VAL A 78 -5.34 0.48 -5.32
CA VAL A 78 -5.36 -0.23 -4.03
C VAL A 78 -6.75 -0.81 -3.76
N ARG A 79 -7.82 -0.01 -3.85
CA ARG A 79 -9.21 -0.46 -3.59
C ARG A 79 -9.64 -1.59 -4.52
N ALA A 80 -9.38 -1.42 -5.82
CA ALA A 80 -9.73 -2.43 -6.81
C ALA A 80 -8.99 -3.76 -6.55
N GLY A 81 -7.72 -3.69 -6.17
CA GLY A 81 -6.95 -4.86 -5.79
C GLY A 81 -7.45 -5.50 -4.50
N LEU A 82 -7.73 -4.70 -3.44
CA LEU A 82 -8.27 -5.21 -2.17
C LEU A 82 -9.58 -5.96 -2.37
N ALA A 83 -10.45 -5.51 -3.26
CA ALA A 83 -11.71 -6.17 -3.58
C ALA A 83 -11.53 -7.58 -4.19
N LEU A 84 -10.38 -7.86 -4.79
CA LEU A 84 -10.06 -9.16 -5.39
C LEU A 84 -9.32 -10.11 -4.43
N THR A 85 -8.85 -9.61 -3.29
CA THR A 85 -8.08 -10.42 -2.34
C THR A 85 -8.96 -11.45 -1.63
N THR A 86 -8.40 -12.61 -1.30
CA THR A 86 -9.09 -13.73 -0.62
C THR A 86 -8.39 -14.18 0.67
N GLY A 87 -7.13 -13.82 0.88
CA GLY A 87 -6.30 -14.27 1.99
C GLY A 87 -6.71 -13.75 3.36
N GLU A 88 -6.26 -14.42 4.42
CA GLU A 88 -6.54 -14.07 5.81
C GLU A 88 -5.83 -12.76 6.24
N THR A 89 -4.59 -12.60 5.85
CA THR A 89 -3.80 -11.37 6.00
C THR A 89 -3.77 -10.65 4.67
N VAL A 90 -4.26 -9.43 4.64
CA VAL A 90 -4.34 -8.61 3.43
C VAL A 90 -3.36 -7.46 3.52
N GLY A 91 -2.67 -7.16 2.43
CA GLY A 91 -1.76 -6.02 2.40
C GLY A 91 -1.67 -5.37 1.04
N TYR A 92 -1.09 -4.18 1.03
CA TYR A 92 -0.70 -3.49 -0.20
C TYR A 92 0.63 -2.77 -0.05
N THR A 93 1.33 -2.60 -1.15
CA THR A 93 2.61 -1.90 -1.14
C THR A 93 2.92 -1.20 -2.45
N ASN A 94 3.92 -0.31 -2.39
CA ASN A 94 4.47 0.36 -3.57
C ASN A 94 5.67 -0.43 -4.11
N SER A 95 5.49 -1.08 -5.25
CA SER A 95 6.51 -1.88 -5.94
C SER A 95 7.81 -1.11 -6.22
N ALA A 96 7.73 0.19 -6.50
CA ALA A 96 8.90 1.00 -6.84
C ALA A 96 9.85 1.30 -5.66
N ARG A 97 9.45 1.04 -4.42
CA ARG A 97 10.22 1.42 -3.22
C ARG A 97 10.32 0.35 -2.13
N THR A 98 9.56 -0.70 -2.23
CA THR A 98 9.59 -1.80 -1.27
C THR A 98 10.60 -2.83 -1.74
N THR A 99 11.62 -3.09 -0.93
CA THR A 99 12.56 -4.20 -1.20
C THR A 99 11.98 -5.52 -0.71
N PRO A 100 12.47 -6.67 -1.21
CA PRO A 100 12.05 -7.98 -0.71
C PRO A 100 12.25 -8.14 0.81
N GLU A 101 13.32 -7.53 1.38
CA GLU A 101 13.60 -7.59 2.81
C GLU A 101 12.57 -6.80 3.62
N ILE A 102 12.18 -5.61 3.14
CA ILE A 102 11.14 -4.80 3.77
C ILE A 102 9.80 -5.53 3.73
N LEU A 103 9.48 -6.15 2.58
CA LEU A 103 8.27 -6.96 2.43
C LEU A 103 8.30 -8.16 3.40
N ALA A 104 9.41 -8.90 3.45
CA ALA A 104 9.61 -10.03 4.34
C ALA A 104 9.39 -9.66 5.80
N LEU A 105 10.02 -8.56 6.23
CA LEU A 105 9.94 -8.08 7.61
C LEU A 105 8.49 -7.74 7.99
N CYS A 106 7.81 -6.93 7.18
CA CYS A 106 6.44 -6.52 7.47
C CYS A 106 5.45 -7.71 7.41
N ALA A 107 5.62 -8.62 6.45
CA ALA A 107 4.79 -9.82 6.34
C ALA A 107 5.02 -10.77 7.53
N ALA A 108 6.27 -10.95 7.98
CA ALA A 108 6.58 -11.76 9.15
C ALA A 108 5.96 -11.19 10.42
N TYR A 109 6.00 -9.87 10.61
CA TYR A 109 5.28 -9.22 11.73
C TYR A 109 3.78 -9.44 11.64
N ALA A 110 3.18 -9.30 10.45
CA ALA A 110 1.74 -9.53 10.26
C ALA A 110 1.33 -10.98 10.58
N ARG A 111 2.19 -11.95 10.28
CA ARG A 111 1.96 -13.35 10.64
C ARG A 111 2.15 -13.62 12.14
N ALA A 112 3.12 -12.95 12.77
CA ALA A 112 3.39 -13.09 14.21
C ALA A 112 2.29 -12.42 15.08
N TYR A 113 1.65 -11.38 14.54
CA TYR A 113 0.62 -10.60 15.22
C TYR A 113 -0.66 -10.52 14.36
N PRO A 114 -1.42 -11.62 14.23
CA PRO A 114 -2.53 -11.74 13.27
C PRO A 114 -3.70 -10.79 13.53
N ASP A 115 -3.80 -10.22 14.75
CA ASP A 115 -4.84 -9.27 15.15
C ASP A 115 -4.39 -7.81 15.05
N MET A 116 -3.22 -7.55 14.46
CA MET A 116 -2.66 -6.19 14.37
C MET A 116 -2.56 -5.71 12.93
N VAL A 117 -2.74 -4.41 12.76
CA VAL A 117 -2.31 -3.71 11.54
C VAL A 117 -0.81 -3.49 11.61
N ILE A 118 -0.09 -3.95 10.60
CA ILE A 118 1.35 -3.74 10.48
C ILE A 118 1.63 -2.74 9.36
N LYS A 119 2.41 -1.73 9.67
CA LYS A 119 2.73 -0.65 8.73
C LYS A 119 4.23 -0.33 8.74
N ALA A 120 4.85 -0.19 7.57
CA ALA A 120 6.22 0.29 7.49
C ALA A 120 6.33 1.76 7.93
N ASN A 121 7.42 2.07 8.64
CA ASN A 121 7.81 3.44 9.00
C ASN A 121 9.21 3.72 8.44
N ARG A 122 9.28 4.53 7.39
CA ARG A 122 10.53 4.81 6.64
C ARG A 122 11.37 5.84 7.39
N ARG A 123 12.48 5.40 7.99
CA ARG A 123 13.36 6.23 8.83
C ARG A 123 14.32 7.10 8.04
N ILE A 124 14.77 6.67 6.86
CA ILE A 124 15.72 7.40 6.00
C ILE A 124 15.04 7.74 4.67
N ARG A 125 15.19 8.99 4.23
CA ARG A 125 14.73 9.50 2.93
C ARG A 125 15.85 10.30 2.29
N ASP A 126 16.14 10.04 1.05
CA ASP A 126 17.30 10.57 0.32
C ASP A 126 17.25 12.08 0.01
N ASN A 127 16.12 12.78 0.22
CA ASN A 127 15.95 14.16 -0.20
C ASN A 127 15.35 15.05 0.90
N TRP A 128 16.08 16.12 1.27
CA TRP A 128 15.73 17.06 2.34
C TRP A 128 14.38 17.78 2.13
N SER A 129 14.13 18.30 0.93
CA SER A 129 12.88 19.03 0.62
C SER A 129 11.65 18.13 0.70
N ARG A 130 11.76 16.90 0.19
CA ARG A 130 10.71 15.88 0.32
C ARG A 130 10.51 15.43 1.76
N ARG A 131 11.57 15.42 2.56
CA ARG A 131 11.51 15.10 3.99
C ARG A 131 10.70 16.15 4.74
N PHE A 132 10.92 17.44 4.46
CA PHE A 132 10.19 18.53 5.11
C PHE A 132 8.69 18.53 4.75
N GLY A 133 8.33 18.46 3.47
CA GLY A 133 6.92 18.35 3.04
C GLY A 133 6.21 17.14 3.64
N SER A 134 6.88 16.00 3.68
CA SER A 134 6.31 14.81 4.32
C SER A 134 6.15 14.98 5.83
N LEU A 135 7.07 15.67 6.51
CA LEU A 135 6.96 15.94 7.95
C LEU A 135 5.75 16.80 8.25
N LEU A 136 5.55 17.89 7.50
CA LEU A 136 4.38 18.76 7.66
C LEU A 136 3.08 18.01 7.42
N TYR A 137 2.98 17.21 6.35
CA TYR A 137 1.80 16.39 6.09
C TYR A 137 1.52 15.37 7.22
N ASN A 138 2.56 14.72 7.73
CA ASN A 138 2.40 13.80 8.86
C ASN A 138 1.92 14.54 10.12
N LEU A 139 2.44 15.74 10.40
CA LEU A 139 1.99 16.57 11.53
C LEU A 139 0.52 16.97 11.38
N GLU A 140 0.11 17.40 10.18
CA GLU A 140 -1.28 17.73 9.89
C GLU A 140 -2.21 16.54 10.09
N CYS A 141 -1.93 15.39 9.49
CA CYS A 141 -2.74 14.19 9.66
C CYS A 141 -2.80 13.75 11.13
N ARG A 142 -1.68 13.83 11.85
CA ARG A 142 -1.66 13.52 13.29
C ARG A 142 -2.57 14.44 14.10
N ALA A 143 -2.53 15.75 13.81
CA ALA A 143 -3.40 16.72 14.48
C ALA A 143 -4.87 16.53 14.13
N LEU A 144 -5.18 16.28 12.84
CA LEU A 144 -6.55 16.13 12.36
C LEU A 144 -7.22 14.84 12.85
N PHE A 145 -6.47 13.73 12.92
CA PHE A 145 -7.04 12.40 13.21
C PHE A 145 -6.58 11.80 14.54
N ASP A 146 -5.88 12.57 15.38
CA ASP A 146 -5.33 12.11 16.68
C ASP A 146 -4.50 10.82 16.53
N LEU A 147 -3.56 10.82 15.58
CA LEU A 147 -2.78 9.63 15.24
C LEU A 147 -1.53 9.51 16.10
N PRO A 148 -1.28 8.34 16.72
CA PRO A 148 -0.03 8.07 17.42
C PRO A 148 1.11 7.70 16.46
N THR A 149 0.81 7.37 15.21
CA THR A 149 1.75 6.84 14.22
C THR A 149 2.43 7.92 13.39
N TRP A 150 3.60 7.60 12.83
CA TRP A 150 4.34 8.41 11.88
C TRP A 150 4.31 7.79 10.48
N ASP A 151 4.83 8.51 9.47
CA ASP A 151 4.91 8.08 8.08
C ASP A 151 3.58 7.53 7.54
N ILE A 152 2.56 8.39 7.51
CA ILE A 152 1.19 8.05 7.08
C ILE A 152 1.16 7.24 5.78
N ASN A 153 2.00 7.64 4.81
CA ASN A 153 2.13 6.98 3.50
C ASN A 153 3.16 5.83 3.50
N GLY A 154 3.55 5.33 4.69
CA GLY A 154 4.45 4.18 4.81
C GLY A 154 3.80 2.90 4.31
N THR A 155 4.45 2.21 3.40
CA THR A 155 4.09 0.88 2.87
C THR A 155 5.31 -0.03 2.92
N PRO A 156 5.14 -1.36 3.06
CA PRO A 156 3.91 -2.16 3.08
C PRO A 156 2.98 -1.84 4.25
N LYS A 157 1.67 -2.04 4.02
CA LYS A 157 0.66 -2.14 5.06
C LYS A 157 0.03 -3.51 4.97
N PHE A 158 -0.10 -4.19 6.13
CA PHE A 158 -0.81 -5.46 6.27
C PHE A 158 -1.85 -5.35 7.36
N PHE A 159 -2.97 -6.04 7.21
CA PHE A 159 -4.05 -6.08 8.18
C PHE A 159 -4.83 -7.39 8.10
N PRO A 160 -5.46 -7.84 9.18
CA PRO A 160 -6.32 -9.01 9.15
C PRO A 160 -7.58 -8.74 8.33
N ARG A 161 -8.02 -9.69 7.51
CA ARG A 161 -9.26 -9.60 6.72
C ARG A 161 -10.49 -9.31 7.58
N ALA A 162 -10.48 -9.74 8.84
CA ALA A 162 -11.54 -9.44 9.80
C ALA A 162 -11.79 -7.93 9.97
N TYR A 163 -10.82 -7.07 9.66
CA TYR A 163 -10.98 -5.60 9.66
C TYR A 163 -11.61 -5.14 8.34
N SER A 164 -12.83 -5.57 8.09
CA SER A 164 -13.57 -5.40 6.83
C SER A 164 -13.69 -3.93 6.37
N ASP A 165 -13.71 -2.98 7.31
CA ASP A 165 -13.69 -1.55 6.98
C ASP A 165 -12.46 -1.16 6.16
N LEU A 166 -11.31 -1.82 6.37
CA LEU A 166 -10.07 -1.56 5.62
C LEU A 166 -10.10 -2.15 4.19
N LEU A 167 -11.02 -3.07 3.91
CA LEU A 167 -11.32 -3.53 2.55
C LEU A 167 -12.26 -2.58 1.80
N ALA A 168 -12.97 -1.72 2.52
CA ALA A 168 -14.01 -0.83 2.02
C ALA A 168 -13.59 0.65 1.97
N LEU A 169 -12.28 0.93 1.87
CA LEU A 169 -11.74 2.30 1.72
C LEU A 169 -12.41 3.02 0.54
N GLN A 170 -12.54 4.35 0.62
CA GLN A 170 -13.31 5.15 -0.34
C GLN A 170 -12.46 6.08 -1.21
N ARG A 171 -11.23 6.42 -0.78
CA ARG A 171 -10.38 7.37 -1.53
C ARG A 171 -9.76 6.73 -2.76
N ASP A 172 -9.84 7.44 -3.89
CA ASP A 172 -9.24 7.04 -5.16
C ASP A 172 -7.83 7.61 -5.38
N ASP A 173 -7.44 8.57 -4.54
CA ASP A 173 -6.19 9.32 -4.63
C ASP A 173 -5.17 8.90 -3.55
N ASP A 174 -4.09 9.66 -3.40
CA ASP A 174 -3.00 9.40 -2.45
C ASP A 174 -3.46 9.54 -0.97
N LEU A 175 -4.67 10.07 -0.72
CA LEU A 175 -5.24 10.19 0.61
C LEU A 175 -5.77 8.87 1.17
N ILE A 176 -5.80 7.80 0.39
CA ILE A 176 -6.19 6.47 0.86
C ILE A 176 -5.33 6.00 2.05
N ASP A 177 -4.06 6.39 2.06
CA ASP A 177 -3.16 6.06 3.17
C ASP A 177 -3.53 6.80 4.46
N ALA A 178 -3.99 8.05 4.37
CA ALA A 178 -4.52 8.81 5.51
C ALA A 178 -5.87 8.26 5.97
N GLU A 179 -6.76 7.93 5.03
CA GLU A 179 -8.04 7.27 5.33
C GLU A 179 -7.83 5.97 6.08
N PHE A 180 -6.92 5.12 5.60
CA PHE A 180 -6.56 3.85 6.23
C PHE A 180 -6.16 4.04 7.70
N VAL A 181 -5.21 4.93 7.98
CA VAL A 181 -4.71 5.12 9.35
C VAL A 181 -5.76 5.80 10.25
N ALA A 182 -6.51 6.78 9.71
CA ALA A 182 -7.60 7.44 10.43
C ALA A 182 -8.72 6.45 10.78
N LEU A 183 -9.04 5.52 9.88
CA LEU A 183 -10.04 4.47 10.11
C LEU A 183 -9.56 3.48 11.18
N CYS A 184 -8.29 3.06 11.15
CA CYS A 184 -7.70 2.24 12.21
C CYS A 184 -7.85 2.93 13.59
N ARG A 185 -7.54 4.23 13.68
CA ARG A 185 -7.69 5.00 14.92
C ARG A 185 -9.14 5.04 15.40
N ARG A 186 -10.08 5.33 14.49
CA ARG A 186 -11.51 5.43 14.80
C ARG A 186 -12.12 4.10 15.27
N ARG A 187 -11.66 2.98 14.69
CA ARG A 187 -12.13 1.62 15.01
C ARG A 187 -11.40 0.99 16.18
N GLY A 188 -10.33 1.62 16.68
CA GLY A 188 -9.51 1.07 17.73
C GLY A 188 -8.69 -0.15 17.30
N TYR A 189 -8.41 -0.30 15.99
CA TYR A 189 -7.58 -1.38 15.50
C TYR A 189 -6.14 -1.20 15.98
N PRO A 190 -5.55 -2.20 16.67
CA PRO A 190 -4.18 -2.11 17.13
C PRO A 190 -3.23 -2.03 15.93
N MET A 191 -2.25 -1.11 15.99
CA MET A 191 -1.32 -0.88 14.90
C MET A 191 0.12 -0.84 15.40
N ALA A 192 1.00 -1.59 14.75
CA ALA A 192 2.44 -1.53 14.96
C ALA A 192 3.16 -0.93 13.73
N GLU A 193 4.17 -0.10 14.01
CA GLU A 193 5.06 0.47 13.01
C GLU A 193 6.38 -0.31 12.98
N VAL A 194 6.71 -0.84 11.82
CA VAL A 194 7.99 -1.51 11.58
C VAL A 194 8.98 -0.49 11.01
N PRO A 195 10.06 -0.14 11.73
CA PRO A 195 11.05 0.79 11.21
C PRO A 195 11.81 0.15 10.05
N VAL A 196 11.80 0.81 8.89
CA VAL A 196 12.49 0.34 7.70
C VAL A 196 13.40 1.43 7.11
N LEU A 197 14.50 1.01 6.51
CA LEU A 197 15.42 1.89 5.78
C LEU A 197 14.97 1.92 4.32
N SER A 198 14.16 2.92 3.96
CA SER A 198 13.73 3.10 2.56
C SER A 198 14.83 3.79 1.78
N THR A 199 15.51 3.03 0.95
CA THR A 199 16.54 3.47 0.04
C THR A 199 15.97 3.94 -1.31
N ARG A 200 16.76 3.97 -2.37
CA ARG A 200 16.40 4.48 -3.71
C ARG A 200 15.19 3.74 -4.31
N ARG A 201 14.51 4.40 -5.24
CA ARG A 201 13.50 3.73 -6.08
C ARG A 201 14.19 2.67 -6.94
N HIS A 202 13.51 1.54 -7.13
CA HIS A 202 13.95 0.50 -8.05
C HIS A 202 13.76 0.92 -9.51
N GLY A 203 12.78 1.82 -9.79
CA GLY A 203 12.48 2.34 -11.12
C GLY A 203 11.34 3.35 -11.12
N GLY A 204 10.99 3.84 -12.31
CA GLY A 204 9.90 4.78 -12.57
C GLY A 204 10.12 6.22 -12.07
N THR A 205 9.27 7.15 -12.49
CA THR A 205 9.30 8.57 -12.09
C THR A 205 8.32 8.86 -10.95
N SER A 206 8.64 9.86 -10.10
CA SER A 206 7.72 10.30 -9.06
C SER A 206 6.66 11.22 -9.64
N THR A 207 5.39 10.90 -9.45
CA THR A 207 4.26 11.74 -9.84
C THR A 207 3.95 12.87 -8.84
N THR A 208 4.58 12.83 -7.65
CA THR A 208 4.35 13.83 -6.59
C THR A 208 5.07 15.14 -6.91
N ASN A 209 4.29 16.22 -7.10
CA ASN A 209 4.76 17.60 -7.29
C ASN A 209 4.14 18.53 -6.22
N TYR A 210 4.51 19.82 -6.23
CA TYR A 210 3.98 20.79 -5.26
C TYR A 210 2.46 20.93 -5.30
N GLY A 211 1.84 20.84 -6.49
CA GLY A 211 0.38 20.88 -6.63
C GLY A 211 -0.31 19.65 -6.02
N SER A 212 0.29 18.48 -6.13
CA SER A 212 -0.23 17.27 -5.47
C SER A 212 -0.09 17.35 -3.94
N ALA A 213 0.99 17.95 -3.43
CA ALA A 213 1.16 18.18 -2.00
C ALA A 213 0.04 19.06 -1.44
N LEU A 214 -0.25 20.22 -2.06
CA LEU A 214 -1.33 21.11 -1.63
C LEU A 214 -2.71 20.43 -1.66
N LYS A 215 -2.98 19.59 -2.68
CA LYS A 215 -4.20 18.77 -2.74
C LYS A 215 -4.28 17.80 -1.56
N MET A 216 -3.17 17.18 -1.17
CA MET A 216 -3.12 16.28 -0.02
C MET A 216 -3.48 16.99 1.28
N TYR A 217 -2.92 18.19 1.53
CA TYR A 217 -3.24 18.98 2.72
C TYR A 217 -4.74 19.34 2.79
N ARG A 218 -5.29 19.93 1.73
CA ARG A 218 -6.73 20.25 1.68
C ARG A 218 -7.60 19.02 1.79
N GLY A 219 -7.22 17.95 1.12
CA GLY A 219 -7.93 16.69 1.13
C GLY A 219 -7.96 16.01 2.50
N ALA A 220 -6.92 16.16 3.33
CA ALA A 220 -6.91 15.65 4.71
C ALA A 220 -7.98 16.35 5.56
N VAL A 221 -8.14 17.66 5.43
CA VAL A 221 -9.20 18.42 6.10
C VAL A 221 -10.60 18.00 5.64
N GLU A 222 -10.80 17.81 4.33
CA GLU A 222 -12.05 17.29 3.77
C GLU A 222 -12.37 15.88 4.26
N LEU A 223 -11.36 15.01 4.30
CA LEU A 223 -11.50 13.65 4.82
C LEU A 223 -11.96 13.68 6.28
N ARG A 224 -11.35 14.52 7.11
CA ARG A 224 -11.76 14.70 8.51
C ARG A 224 -13.25 15.09 8.61
N ARG A 225 -13.68 16.11 7.84
CA ARG A 225 -15.07 16.57 7.84
C ARG A 225 -16.05 15.46 7.44
N ARG A 226 -15.72 14.66 6.41
CA ARG A 226 -16.55 13.53 5.99
C ARG A 226 -16.63 12.45 7.08
N MET A 227 -15.53 12.16 7.75
CA MET A 227 -15.51 11.18 8.84
C MET A 227 -16.34 11.65 10.04
N ASP A 228 -16.41 12.93 10.33
CA ASP A 228 -17.22 13.49 11.43
C ASP A 228 -18.71 13.61 11.05
N GLY A 229 -19.03 13.94 9.81
CA GLY A 229 -20.41 14.10 9.31
C GLY A 229 -21.18 12.79 9.11
N GLY A 230 -20.52 11.65 9.22
CA GLY A 230 -21.13 10.32 9.17
C GLY A 230 -21.47 9.73 10.56
N ARG A 231 -21.64 10.59 11.58
CA ARG A 231 -22.13 10.20 12.91
C ARG A 231 -23.62 10.36 13.02
#